data_9fb0a3f1b576365230a24a1b908ec1ef
#
_entry.id   9fb0a3f1b576365230a24a1b908ec1ef
#
_cell.length_a   1.000
_cell.length_b   1.000
_cell.length_c   1.000
_cell.angle_alpha   90.00
_cell.angle_beta   90.00
_cell.angle_gamma   90.00
#
_symmetry.space_group_name_H-M   'P 1'
#
loop_
_entity.id
_entity.type
_entity.pdbx_description
1 polymer ?
#
loop_
_entity_poly.entity_id
_entity_poly.type
_entity_poly.pdbx_seq_one_letter_code
_entity_poly.pdbx_strand_id
1 'polypeptide(L)'
;MGKPKIRFEGYSEDWEQRKLGEVCEIKDSARIPNSEWSESGIPYIRASDVTNENTDGVLFISQERYEFYKNRTGAPTKNDVLFNGGGEIGKSLLITDEKPIYVQGGAVLYARTSKSRELVGQYLKTYFETTNAKSYIDAASAGGTMRHFTLKPSQKMRILMPSVEEQEKIGGYFVNLDHLITLHQRKCNELKEIKKYMLQNMFV
;
A
#
# COMPACT_ATOMS: atom_id res chain seq x y z
N MET A 1 -9.45 -23.71 -4.21
CA MET A 1 -9.05 -23.91 -2.82
C MET A 1 -7.57 -24.18 -2.82
N GLY A 2 -6.79 -23.38 -2.14
CA GLY A 2 -5.33 -23.47 -2.18
C GLY A 2 -4.76 -23.62 -0.79
N LYS A 3 -3.99 -24.71 -0.57
CA LYS A 3 -3.14 -24.80 0.61
C LYS A 3 -1.80 -24.15 0.29
N PRO A 4 -1.30 -23.21 1.12
CA PRO A 4 0.05 -22.69 0.92
C PRO A 4 1.08 -23.79 1.18
N LYS A 5 2.22 -23.72 0.47
CA LYS A 5 3.34 -24.67 0.67
C LYS A 5 4.04 -24.46 2.02
N ILE A 6 4.02 -23.26 2.54
CA ILE A 6 4.59 -22.87 3.83
C ILE A 6 3.47 -22.23 4.64
N ARG A 7 3.31 -22.65 5.90
CA ARG A 7 2.25 -22.21 6.78
C ARG A 7 2.73 -22.19 8.23
N PHE A 8 2.15 -21.33 9.03
CA PHE A 8 2.37 -21.37 10.46
C PHE A 8 1.74 -22.63 11.09
N GLU A 9 2.36 -23.16 12.12
CA GLU A 9 1.84 -24.27 12.88
C GLU A 9 0.48 -23.91 13.52
N GLY A 10 -0.43 -24.89 13.55
CA GLY A 10 -1.78 -24.72 14.12
C GLY A 10 -2.86 -24.32 13.11
N TYR A 11 -2.51 -24.04 11.85
CA TYR A 11 -3.49 -23.73 10.80
C TYR A 11 -3.56 -24.84 9.77
N SER A 12 -4.74 -25.44 9.57
CA SER A 12 -4.96 -26.56 8.68
C SER A 12 -6.04 -26.33 7.62
N GLU A 13 -6.93 -25.36 7.84
CA GLU A 13 -8.06 -25.10 6.96
C GLU A 13 -7.65 -24.54 5.61
N ASP A 14 -8.38 -24.85 4.54
CA ASP A 14 -8.11 -24.34 3.22
C ASP A 14 -8.43 -22.85 3.15
N TRP A 15 -7.57 -22.09 2.45
CA TRP A 15 -7.83 -20.69 2.20
C TRP A 15 -8.94 -20.52 1.17
N GLU A 16 -9.90 -19.68 1.47
CA GLU A 16 -10.93 -19.29 0.51
C GLU A 16 -10.37 -18.33 -0.54
N GLN A 17 -10.87 -18.46 -1.77
CA GLN A 17 -10.59 -17.47 -2.81
C GLN A 17 -11.80 -16.55 -2.98
N ARG A 18 -11.63 -15.26 -2.69
CA ARG A 18 -12.67 -14.23 -2.74
C ARG A 18 -12.25 -13.09 -3.69
N LYS A 19 -13.20 -12.33 -4.19
CA LYS A 19 -12.88 -11.06 -4.87
C LYS A 19 -12.66 -9.97 -3.84
N LEU A 20 -11.66 -9.10 -4.09
CA LEU A 20 -11.33 -8.02 -3.16
C LEU A 20 -12.52 -7.12 -2.85
N GLY A 21 -13.33 -6.79 -3.87
CA GLY A 21 -14.55 -5.98 -3.69
C GLY A 21 -15.71 -6.67 -2.95
N GLU A 22 -15.62 -7.98 -2.67
CA GLU A 22 -16.58 -8.71 -1.86
C GLU A 22 -16.23 -8.65 -0.36
N VAL A 23 -14.95 -8.47 -0.03
CA VAL A 23 -14.43 -8.50 1.35
C VAL A 23 -14.09 -7.12 1.90
N CYS A 24 -13.86 -6.13 1.03
CA CYS A 24 -13.74 -4.74 1.45
C CYS A 24 -14.19 -3.77 0.36
N GLU A 25 -14.58 -2.57 0.75
CA GLU A 25 -14.93 -1.48 -0.15
C GLU A 25 -13.65 -0.89 -0.77
N ILE A 26 -13.60 -0.81 -2.11
CA ILE A 26 -12.53 -0.12 -2.84
C ILE A 26 -13.06 1.21 -3.30
N LYS A 27 -12.29 2.26 -3.10
CA LYS A 27 -12.66 3.63 -3.46
C LYS A 27 -11.63 4.31 -4.33
N ASP A 28 -12.12 5.20 -5.15
CA ASP A 28 -11.37 6.25 -5.83
C ASP A 28 -11.81 7.61 -5.27
N SER A 29 -10.91 8.57 -5.25
CA SER A 29 -11.18 9.92 -4.77
C SER A 29 -11.37 10.90 -5.92
N ALA A 30 -11.87 12.11 -5.64
CA ALA A 30 -11.88 13.18 -6.60
C ALA A 30 -10.44 13.67 -6.87
N ARG A 31 -10.15 14.01 -8.13
CA ARG A 31 -8.90 14.70 -8.46
C ARG A 31 -9.04 16.17 -8.11
N ILE A 32 -8.15 16.68 -7.26
CA ILE A 32 -8.14 18.08 -6.85
C ILE A 32 -7.32 18.90 -7.85
N PRO A 33 -7.86 20.00 -8.41
CA PRO A 33 -7.12 20.88 -9.30
C PRO A 33 -5.90 21.49 -8.64
N ASN A 34 -4.84 21.76 -9.40
CA ASN A 34 -3.60 22.34 -8.89
C ASN A 34 -3.81 23.73 -8.25
N SER A 35 -4.81 24.48 -8.72
CA SER A 35 -5.20 25.80 -8.14
C SER A 35 -5.74 25.73 -6.71
N GLU A 36 -6.08 24.53 -6.23
CA GLU A 36 -6.56 24.29 -4.87
C GLU A 36 -5.50 23.69 -3.95
N TRP A 37 -4.27 23.50 -4.45
CA TRP A 37 -3.16 23.04 -3.63
C TRP A 37 -2.63 24.17 -2.75
N SER A 38 -2.05 23.81 -1.60
CA SER A 38 -1.47 24.72 -0.62
C SER A 38 -0.08 24.24 -0.20
N GLU A 39 0.69 25.14 0.39
CA GLU A 39 2.04 24.83 0.92
C GLU A 39 2.00 24.06 2.24
N SER A 40 0.86 24.09 2.92
CA SER A 40 0.65 23.41 4.20
C SER A 40 -0.80 23.00 4.39
N GLY A 41 -1.07 22.10 5.33
CA GLY A 41 -2.43 21.63 5.66
C GLY A 41 -2.54 20.12 5.67
N ILE A 42 -3.59 19.58 5.02
CA ILE A 42 -3.81 18.14 4.92
C ILE A 42 -3.00 17.57 3.76
N PRO A 43 -2.18 16.53 3.97
CA PRO A 43 -1.40 15.90 2.90
C PRO A 43 -2.29 15.39 1.76
N TYR A 44 -1.92 15.73 0.53
CA TYR A 44 -2.53 15.25 -0.71
C TYR A 44 -1.60 14.22 -1.36
N ILE A 45 -1.89 12.95 -1.11
CA ILE A 45 -1.04 11.80 -1.44
C ILE A 45 -1.17 11.45 -2.92
N ARG A 46 -0.06 11.46 -3.63
CA ARG A 46 0.06 11.08 -5.04
C ARG A 46 0.60 9.65 -5.19
N ALA A 47 0.57 9.12 -6.40
CA ALA A 47 1.14 7.81 -6.70
C ALA A 47 2.65 7.71 -6.35
N SER A 48 3.43 8.79 -6.54
CA SER A 48 4.83 8.83 -6.13
C SER A 48 5.01 8.74 -4.60
N ASP A 49 4.09 9.32 -3.84
CA ASP A 49 4.16 9.31 -2.40
C ASP A 49 3.85 7.89 -1.87
N VAL A 50 2.89 7.18 -2.48
CA VAL A 50 2.62 5.75 -2.19
C VAL A 50 3.84 4.89 -2.53
N THR A 51 4.49 5.12 -3.69
CA THR A 51 5.70 4.41 -4.10
C THR A 51 6.85 4.58 -3.10
N ASN A 52 7.00 5.79 -2.53
CA ASN A 52 8.05 6.13 -1.58
C ASN A 52 7.64 5.89 -0.11
N GLU A 53 6.51 5.25 0.13
CA GLU A 53 5.93 5.00 1.46
C GLU A 53 5.82 6.27 2.33
N ASN A 54 5.45 7.40 1.72
CA ASN A 54 5.38 8.71 2.36
C ASN A 54 3.91 9.13 2.58
N THR A 55 3.45 9.12 3.82
CA THR A 55 2.11 9.62 4.22
C THR A 55 2.10 11.08 4.65
N ASP A 56 3.26 11.70 4.90
CA ASP A 56 3.35 13.12 5.21
C ASP A 56 3.15 14.00 3.97
N GLY A 57 3.36 13.42 2.77
CA GLY A 57 3.16 14.08 1.48
C GLY A 57 4.17 15.20 1.21
N VAL A 58 4.07 15.76 0.02
CA VAL A 58 4.81 16.97 -0.41
C VAL A 58 3.87 18.03 -0.99
N LEU A 59 2.60 17.68 -1.18
CA LEU A 59 1.52 18.57 -1.56
C LEU A 59 0.45 18.54 -0.48
N PHE A 60 -0.22 19.68 -0.31
CA PHE A 60 -1.24 19.83 0.71
C PHE A 60 -2.49 20.47 0.14
N ILE A 61 -3.59 20.35 0.88
CA ILE A 61 -4.84 21.05 0.65
C ILE A 61 -5.29 21.67 1.96
N SER A 62 -6.07 22.76 1.90
CA SER A 62 -6.63 23.35 3.10
C SER A 62 -7.62 22.43 3.81
N GLN A 63 -7.84 22.64 5.10
CA GLN A 63 -8.84 21.89 5.88
C GLN A 63 -10.24 22.01 5.27
N GLU A 64 -10.62 23.20 4.77
CA GLU A 64 -11.92 23.42 4.13
C GLU A 64 -12.08 22.52 2.87
N ARG A 65 -11.04 22.44 2.02
CA ARG A 65 -11.04 21.62 0.82
C ARG A 65 -11.05 20.13 1.15
N TYR A 66 -10.30 19.75 2.16
CA TYR A 66 -10.34 18.37 2.66
C TYR A 66 -11.75 17.95 3.07
N GLU A 67 -12.44 18.74 3.91
CA GLU A 67 -13.81 18.41 4.34
C GLU A 67 -14.80 18.40 3.17
N PHE A 68 -14.67 19.35 2.23
CA PHE A 68 -15.51 19.36 1.03
C PHE A 68 -15.37 18.06 0.21
N TYR A 69 -14.14 17.65 -0.12
CA TYR A 69 -13.89 16.46 -0.93
C TYR A 69 -14.16 15.16 -0.17
N LYS A 70 -13.82 15.10 1.10
CA LYS A 70 -14.11 13.96 1.99
C LYS A 70 -15.61 13.68 2.07
N ASN A 71 -16.44 14.70 2.21
CA ASN A 71 -17.90 14.55 2.25
C ASN A 71 -18.47 14.05 0.91
N ARG A 72 -17.79 14.35 -0.20
CA ARG A 72 -18.23 13.99 -1.54
C ARG A 72 -17.80 12.59 -1.99
N THR A 73 -16.56 12.20 -1.73
CA THR A 73 -15.97 10.95 -2.24
C THR A 73 -15.37 10.05 -1.17
N GLY A 74 -15.34 10.53 0.08
CA GLY A 74 -14.66 9.87 1.19
C GLY A 74 -13.17 10.21 1.22
N ALA A 75 -12.53 9.79 2.30
CA ALA A 75 -11.08 9.85 2.48
C ALA A 75 -10.63 8.57 3.19
N PRO A 76 -9.42 8.08 2.92
CA PRO A 76 -8.87 6.94 3.62
C PRO A 76 -8.55 7.27 5.08
N THR A 77 -8.51 6.26 5.92
CA THR A 77 -8.25 6.35 7.36
C THR A 77 -7.20 5.32 7.78
N LYS A 78 -6.72 5.39 9.00
CA LYS A 78 -5.83 4.38 9.57
C LYS A 78 -6.33 2.95 9.32
N ASN A 79 -5.39 2.06 9.03
CA ASN A 79 -5.59 0.68 8.61
C ASN A 79 -6.23 0.48 7.22
N ASP A 80 -6.49 1.55 6.46
CA ASP A 80 -6.80 1.43 5.03
C ASP A 80 -5.51 1.23 4.22
N VAL A 81 -5.62 0.56 3.08
CA VAL A 81 -4.49 0.30 2.18
C VAL A 81 -4.64 1.14 0.93
N LEU A 82 -3.70 2.07 0.72
CA LEU A 82 -3.55 2.80 -0.54
C LEU A 82 -2.86 1.90 -1.57
N PHE A 83 -3.22 2.04 -2.84
CA PHE A 83 -2.48 1.38 -3.91
C PHE A 83 -2.56 2.17 -5.22
N ASN A 84 -1.47 2.13 -5.98
CA ASN A 84 -1.35 2.86 -7.23
C ASN A 84 -2.15 2.22 -8.35
N GLY A 85 -3.08 2.99 -8.90
CA GLY A 85 -3.76 2.71 -10.16
C GLY A 85 -3.04 3.29 -11.37
N GLY A 86 -2.12 4.24 -11.18
CA GLY A 86 -1.27 4.85 -12.19
C GLY A 86 0.18 4.98 -11.71
N GLY A 87 1.09 5.40 -12.57
CA GLY A 87 2.52 5.46 -12.24
C GLY A 87 3.11 4.07 -12.03
N GLU A 88 3.73 3.81 -10.88
CA GLU A 88 4.17 2.46 -10.49
C GLU A 88 2.96 1.65 -9.99
N ILE A 89 2.22 1.09 -10.95
CA ILE A 89 0.96 0.39 -10.72
C ILE A 89 1.17 -0.79 -9.76
N GLY A 90 0.25 -0.93 -8.78
CA GLY A 90 0.26 -2.02 -7.81
C GLY A 90 1.18 -1.80 -6.60
N LYS A 91 1.96 -0.72 -6.56
CA LYS A 91 2.61 -0.31 -5.31
C LYS A 91 1.54 0.03 -4.27
N SER A 92 1.74 -0.38 -3.04
CA SER A 92 0.75 -0.23 -1.97
C SER A 92 1.38 0.26 -0.68
N LEU A 93 0.57 0.94 0.14
CA LEU A 93 0.96 1.55 1.40
C LEU A 93 -0.16 1.38 2.42
N LEU A 94 0.15 0.89 3.61
CA LEU A 94 -0.78 0.84 4.74
C LEU A 94 -0.72 2.16 5.51
N ILE A 95 -1.88 2.75 5.80
CA ILE A 95 -1.97 3.92 6.67
C ILE A 95 -1.85 3.47 8.13
N THR A 96 -0.81 3.94 8.82
CA THR A 96 -0.48 3.52 10.20
C THR A 96 -0.88 4.53 11.25
N ASP A 97 -1.07 5.79 10.91
CA ASP A 97 -1.42 6.85 11.84
C ASP A 97 -2.84 7.40 11.64
N GLU A 98 -3.30 8.23 12.59
CA GLU A 98 -4.65 8.81 12.60
C GLU A 98 -4.71 10.16 11.86
N LYS A 99 -3.58 10.65 11.31
CA LYS A 99 -3.57 11.94 10.62
C LYS A 99 -4.49 11.91 9.41
N PRO A 100 -5.30 12.94 9.19
CA PRO A 100 -6.12 13.03 7.99
C PRO A 100 -5.22 13.18 6.76
N ILE A 101 -5.54 12.42 5.72
CA ILE A 101 -4.91 12.52 4.40
C ILE A 101 -5.99 12.48 3.32
N TYR A 102 -5.67 12.96 2.14
CA TYR A 102 -6.50 12.80 0.95
C TYR A 102 -5.67 12.26 -0.19
N VAL A 103 -6.25 11.47 -1.10
CA VAL A 103 -5.49 10.80 -2.17
C VAL A 103 -5.85 11.34 -3.55
N GLN A 104 -4.89 11.32 -4.47
CA GLN A 104 -5.06 11.78 -5.84
C GLN A 104 -5.95 10.82 -6.64
N GLY A 105 -7.20 11.22 -6.86
CA GLY A 105 -8.15 10.46 -7.65
C GLY A 105 -7.67 10.18 -9.06
N GLY A 106 -8.03 9.00 -9.58
CA GLY A 106 -7.60 8.47 -10.86
C GLY A 106 -6.16 7.91 -10.88
N ALA A 107 -5.34 8.18 -9.86
CA ALA A 107 -3.97 7.69 -9.77
C ALA A 107 -3.74 6.79 -8.53
N VAL A 108 -4.42 7.09 -7.43
CA VAL A 108 -4.35 6.32 -6.18
C VAL A 108 -5.75 5.86 -5.79
N LEU A 109 -5.90 4.58 -5.60
CA LEU A 109 -7.09 3.93 -5.05
C LEU A 109 -6.84 3.54 -3.59
N TYR A 110 -7.89 3.28 -2.85
CA TYR A 110 -7.73 2.73 -1.50
C TYR A 110 -8.77 1.66 -1.16
N ALA A 111 -8.32 0.64 -0.44
CA ALA A 111 -9.13 -0.42 0.12
C ALA A 111 -9.46 -0.07 1.57
N ARG A 112 -10.75 0.00 1.92
CA ARG A 112 -11.23 0.34 3.26
C ARG A 112 -11.15 -0.85 4.19
N THR A 113 -9.97 -1.37 4.39
CA THR A 113 -9.73 -2.49 5.29
C THR A 113 -10.03 -2.15 6.75
N SER A 114 -9.96 -0.89 7.14
CA SER A 114 -10.39 -0.39 8.46
C SER A 114 -11.89 -0.67 8.75
N LYS A 115 -12.70 -0.89 7.73
CA LYS A 115 -14.13 -1.20 7.83
C LYS A 115 -14.45 -2.67 7.57
N SER A 116 -13.50 -3.46 7.13
CA SER A 116 -13.66 -4.90 6.91
C SER A 116 -13.52 -5.66 8.23
N ARG A 117 -14.34 -6.71 8.40
CA ARG A 117 -14.22 -7.68 9.50
C ARG A 117 -13.46 -8.93 9.09
N GLU A 118 -13.20 -9.10 7.81
CA GLU A 118 -12.65 -10.32 7.21
C GLU A 118 -11.25 -10.11 6.64
N LEU A 119 -10.85 -8.85 6.35
CA LEU A 119 -9.61 -8.54 5.66
C LEU A 119 -8.75 -7.57 6.49
N VAL A 120 -7.56 -8.04 6.86
CA VAL A 120 -6.55 -7.26 7.59
C VAL A 120 -5.73 -6.41 6.61
N GLY A 121 -5.59 -5.10 6.89
CA GLY A 121 -4.88 -4.17 5.99
C GLY A 121 -3.42 -4.56 5.75
N GLN A 122 -2.70 -4.97 6.80
CA GLN A 122 -1.31 -5.41 6.66
C GLN A 122 -1.17 -6.66 5.79
N TYR A 123 -2.11 -7.61 5.91
CA TYR A 123 -2.15 -8.79 5.04
C TYR A 123 -2.38 -8.38 3.58
N LEU A 124 -3.32 -7.47 3.33
CA LEU A 124 -3.59 -6.98 1.97
C LEU A 124 -2.38 -6.27 1.37
N LYS A 125 -1.68 -5.38 2.14
CA LYS A 125 -0.42 -4.76 1.69
C LYS A 125 0.58 -5.82 1.25
N THR A 126 0.81 -6.82 2.10
CA THR A 126 1.71 -7.94 1.80
C THR A 126 1.26 -8.75 0.57
N TYR A 127 -0.07 -8.95 0.43
CA TYR A 127 -0.61 -9.69 -0.71
C TYR A 127 -0.35 -8.99 -2.05
N PHE A 128 -0.37 -7.65 -2.11
CA PHE A 128 -0.02 -6.88 -3.31
C PHE A 128 1.41 -7.16 -3.81
N GLU A 129 2.31 -7.60 -2.94
CA GLU A 129 3.70 -7.93 -3.29
C GLU A 129 3.88 -9.32 -3.89
N THR A 130 2.85 -10.18 -3.80
CA THR A 130 2.90 -11.54 -4.33
C THR A 130 2.94 -11.57 -5.86
N THR A 131 3.56 -12.61 -6.42
CA THR A 131 3.58 -12.83 -7.88
C THR A 131 2.18 -12.92 -8.46
N ASN A 132 1.23 -13.54 -7.75
CA ASN A 132 -0.15 -13.68 -8.21
C ASN A 132 -0.86 -12.33 -8.34
N ALA A 133 -0.73 -11.45 -7.33
CA ALA A 133 -1.28 -10.11 -7.37
C ALA A 133 -0.64 -9.28 -8.49
N LYS A 134 0.69 -9.27 -8.58
CA LYS A 134 1.43 -8.55 -9.63
C LYS A 134 1.03 -9.00 -11.03
N SER A 135 0.98 -10.31 -11.28
CA SER A 135 0.57 -10.84 -12.59
C SER A 135 -0.87 -10.45 -12.96
N TYR A 136 -1.80 -10.50 -12.00
CA TYR A 136 -3.16 -10.04 -12.23
C TYR A 136 -3.23 -8.55 -12.53
N ILE A 137 -2.55 -7.72 -11.75
CA ILE A 137 -2.49 -6.26 -11.92
C ILE A 137 -1.91 -5.92 -13.29
N ASP A 138 -0.82 -6.57 -13.69
CA ASP A 138 -0.20 -6.38 -15.00
C ASP A 138 -1.15 -6.72 -16.14
N ALA A 139 -1.82 -7.85 -16.08
CA ALA A 139 -2.80 -8.28 -17.09
C ALA A 139 -4.02 -7.36 -17.12
N ALA A 140 -4.54 -6.96 -15.96
CA ALA A 140 -5.73 -6.10 -15.82
C ALA A 140 -5.47 -4.63 -16.18
N SER A 141 -4.21 -4.20 -16.19
CA SER A 141 -3.77 -2.85 -16.56
C SER A 141 -3.39 -2.74 -18.04
N ALA A 142 -3.30 -3.86 -18.76
CA ALA A 142 -2.92 -3.89 -20.16
C ALA A 142 -4.05 -3.33 -21.05
N GLY A 143 -3.69 -2.52 -22.05
CA GLY A 143 -4.64 -2.02 -23.06
C GLY A 143 -4.70 -0.49 -23.11
N GLY A 144 -3.97 0.12 -24.04
CA GLY A 144 -3.97 1.55 -24.31
C GLY A 144 -2.60 2.21 -24.14
N THR A 145 -2.52 3.48 -24.52
CA THR A 145 -1.28 4.28 -24.48
C THR A 145 -0.80 4.52 -23.05
N MET A 146 -1.72 4.56 -22.08
CA MET A 146 -1.40 4.63 -20.64
C MET A 146 -2.06 3.47 -19.91
N ARG A 147 -1.24 2.72 -19.18
CA ARG A 147 -1.70 1.60 -18.35
C ARG A 147 -2.32 2.13 -17.06
N HIS A 148 -3.49 1.61 -16.68
CA HIS A 148 -4.15 1.96 -15.42
C HIS A 148 -4.82 0.73 -14.80
N PHE A 149 -4.58 0.54 -13.49
CA PHE A 149 -5.32 -0.42 -12.67
C PHE A 149 -6.46 0.33 -11.98
N THR A 150 -7.64 0.28 -12.61
CA THR A 150 -8.80 1.08 -12.19
C THR A 150 -9.69 0.35 -11.17
N LEU A 151 -10.72 1.04 -10.68
CA LEU A 151 -11.64 0.57 -9.65
C LEU A 151 -12.27 -0.79 -9.98
N LYS A 152 -12.84 -0.97 -11.20
CA LYS A 152 -13.51 -2.23 -11.57
C LYS A 152 -12.56 -3.44 -11.61
N PRO A 153 -11.38 -3.38 -12.24
CA PRO A 153 -10.38 -4.44 -12.13
C PRO A 153 -9.95 -4.72 -10.70
N SER A 154 -9.70 -3.69 -9.87
CA SER A 154 -9.29 -3.90 -8.49
C SER A 154 -10.35 -4.63 -7.65
N GLN A 155 -11.63 -4.30 -7.82
CA GLN A 155 -12.73 -5.02 -7.18
C GLN A 155 -12.82 -6.49 -7.60
N LYS A 156 -12.44 -6.82 -8.83
CA LYS A 156 -12.47 -8.19 -9.37
C LYS A 156 -11.22 -9.01 -9.03
N MET A 157 -10.17 -8.39 -8.48
CA MET A 157 -8.95 -9.08 -8.10
C MET A 157 -9.27 -10.19 -7.10
N ARG A 158 -8.84 -11.43 -7.41
CA ARG A 158 -9.03 -12.56 -6.51
C ARG A 158 -7.91 -12.58 -5.48
N ILE A 159 -8.27 -12.70 -4.23
CA ILE A 159 -7.34 -12.82 -3.12
C ILE A 159 -7.60 -14.12 -2.36
N LEU A 160 -6.55 -14.70 -1.79
CA LEU A 160 -6.65 -15.85 -0.91
C LEU A 160 -6.89 -15.35 0.51
N MET A 161 -7.89 -15.92 1.18
CA MET A 161 -8.36 -15.48 2.49
C MET A 161 -8.15 -16.59 3.52
N PRO A 162 -7.06 -16.53 4.31
CA PRO A 162 -6.97 -17.29 5.56
C PRO A 162 -7.90 -16.71 6.64
N SER A 163 -7.95 -17.34 7.81
CA SER A 163 -8.62 -16.74 8.97
C SER A 163 -7.97 -15.39 9.33
N VAL A 164 -8.71 -14.51 10.00
CA VAL A 164 -8.22 -13.18 10.41
C VAL A 164 -6.94 -13.30 11.25
N GLU A 165 -6.91 -14.25 12.18
CA GLU A 165 -5.75 -14.51 13.05
C GLU A 165 -4.53 -14.96 12.22
N GLU A 166 -4.73 -15.76 11.19
CA GLU A 166 -3.64 -16.16 10.30
C GLU A 166 -3.18 -15.00 9.42
N GLN A 167 -4.10 -14.15 8.94
CA GLN A 167 -3.75 -12.91 8.21
C GLN A 167 -2.88 -11.99 9.06
N GLU A 168 -3.21 -11.80 10.34
CA GLU A 168 -2.43 -11.00 11.28
C GLU A 168 -1.01 -11.58 11.46
N LYS A 169 -0.90 -12.89 11.63
CA LYS A 169 0.41 -13.56 11.74
C LYS A 169 1.23 -13.43 10.47
N ILE A 170 0.62 -13.62 9.30
CA ILE A 170 1.29 -13.46 8.01
C ILE A 170 1.78 -12.02 7.84
N GLY A 171 0.90 -11.05 8.04
CA GLY A 171 1.24 -9.63 7.93
C GLY A 171 2.35 -9.22 8.88
N GLY A 172 2.26 -9.59 10.15
CA GLY A 172 3.27 -9.31 11.17
C GLY A 172 4.64 -9.96 10.86
N TYR A 173 4.63 -11.18 10.33
CA TYR A 173 5.86 -11.86 9.92
C TYR A 173 6.61 -11.08 8.83
N PHE A 174 5.92 -10.63 7.79
CA PHE A 174 6.55 -9.86 6.72
C PHE A 174 7.00 -8.47 7.17
N VAL A 175 6.26 -7.79 8.04
CA VAL A 175 6.72 -6.53 8.68
C VAL A 175 8.04 -6.73 9.41
N ASN A 176 8.16 -7.83 10.19
CA ASN A 176 9.39 -8.13 10.91
C ASN A 176 10.55 -8.43 9.95
N LEU A 177 10.30 -9.15 8.85
CA LEU A 177 11.33 -9.39 7.82
C LEU A 177 11.80 -8.08 7.18
N ASP A 178 10.89 -7.19 6.80
CA ASP A 178 11.22 -5.89 6.18
C ASP A 178 12.04 -5.03 7.14
N HIS A 179 11.69 -5.05 8.44
CA HIS A 179 12.44 -4.37 9.47
C HIS A 179 13.87 -4.92 9.59
N LEU A 180 14.02 -6.24 9.64
CA LEU A 180 15.34 -6.89 9.69
C LEU A 180 16.18 -6.57 8.44
N ILE A 181 15.59 -6.65 7.26
CA ILE A 181 16.25 -6.28 6.00
C ILE A 181 16.77 -4.84 6.07
N THR A 182 15.93 -3.91 6.52
CA THR A 182 16.30 -2.49 6.64
C THR A 182 17.46 -2.28 7.63
N LEU A 183 17.42 -2.94 8.79
CA LEU A 183 18.50 -2.88 9.78
C LEU A 183 19.83 -3.41 9.23
N HIS A 184 19.79 -4.56 8.55
CA HIS A 184 20.99 -5.13 7.94
C HIS A 184 21.55 -4.29 6.80
N GLN A 185 20.69 -3.66 6.00
CA GLN A 185 21.12 -2.73 4.95
C GLN A 185 21.83 -1.50 5.54
N ARG A 186 21.28 -0.89 6.59
CA ARG A 186 21.93 0.21 7.32
C ARG A 186 23.30 -0.21 7.84
N LYS A 187 23.39 -1.37 8.51
CA LYS A 187 24.65 -1.90 9.03
C LYS A 187 25.67 -2.16 7.92
N CYS A 188 25.22 -2.72 6.80
CA CYS A 188 26.10 -2.93 5.64
C CYS A 188 26.66 -1.60 5.08
N ASN A 189 25.82 -0.56 5.00
CA ASN A 189 26.26 0.76 4.55
C ASN A 189 27.27 1.41 5.53
N GLU A 190 27.01 1.34 6.85
CA GLU A 190 27.95 1.82 7.88
C GLU A 190 29.32 1.13 7.73
N LEU A 191 29.33 -0.20 7.59
CA LEU A 191 30.58 -0.95 7.41
C LEU A 191 31.32 -0.58 6.12
N LYS A 192 30.58 -0.28 5.03
CA LYS A 192 31.18 0.21 3.78
C LYS A 192 31.85 1.58 3.99
N GLU A 193 31.22 2.48 4.72
CA GLU A 193 31.82 3.80 5.01
C GLU A 193 33.07 3.67 5.92
N ILE A 194 33.01 2.82 6.97
CA ILE A 194 34.18 2.52 7.80
C ILE A 194 35.31 1.94 6.95
N LYS A 195 35.01 0.95 6.10
CA LYS A 195 36.02 0.38 5.19
C LYS A 195 36.65 1.46 4.29
N LYS A 196 35.83 2.31 3.70
CA LYS A 196 36.31 3.41 2.86
C LYS A 196 37.23 4.36 3.63
N TYR A 197 36.83 4.76 4.84
CA TYR A 197 37.62 5.62 5.70
C TYR A 197 38.98 4.98 6.05
N MET A 198 38.98 3.70 6.44
CA MET A 198 40.22 2.99 6.78
C MET A 198 41.16 2.86 5.59
N LEU A 199 40.64 2.54 4.38
CA LEU A 199 41.45 2.48 3.15
C LEU A 199 42.08 3.83 2.80
N GLN A 200 41.42 4.94 3.07
CA GLN A 200 41.94 6.27 2.81
C GLN A 200 42.99 6.73 3.83
N ASN A 201 43.00 6.20 5.04
CA ASN A 201 43.85 6.71 6.13
C ASN A 201 44.89 5.71 6.64
N MET A 202 44.81 4.42 6.27
CA MET A 202 45.84 3.43 6.69
C MET A 202 47.00 3.28 5.72
N PHE A 203 46.89 3.80 4.52
CA PHE A 203 47.91 3.65 3.45
C PHE A 203 48.48 5.00 2.99
N VAL A 204 48.46 5.99 3.84
CA VAL A 204 49.06 7.31 3.61
C VAL A 204 50.48 7.34 4.20
#